data_35872f35784dd2fa49a2beefd5a4ceb6
#
_entry.id   35872f35784dd2fa49a2beefd5a4ceb6
#
_cell.length_a   1.000
_cell.length_b   1.000
_cell.length_c   1.000
_cell.angle_alpha   90.00
_cell.angle_beta   90.00
_cell.angle_gamma   90.00
#
_symmetry.space_group_name_H-M   'P 1'
#
loop_
_entity.id
_entity.type
_entity.pdbx_description
1 polymer ?
#
loop_
_entity_poly.entity_id
_entity_poly.type
_entity_poly.pdbx_seq_one_letter_code
_entity_poly.pdbx_strand_id
1 'polypeptide(L)'
;EVIEFLLSNVRWWLEEFRFDGFRFDGVTSMLYFHRGHEPFGDLGAYFGSSVDLDAVAYLQLATTLIQRVKPGAIAIAEDMSGMPGLCRPVDEGGIGFSHRLAMGIPDYWIKLLKEKKDEEWSMGDMWYTLTNRRYGEPHVAYCESHDQALVGDKTLAFRLMDAEMYWKMAVDQQSLSLIHISE
;
A
#
# COMPACT_ATOMS: atom_id res chain seq x y z
N GLU A 1 -9.31 21.36 17.03
CA GLU A 1 -10.49 20.46 17.12
C GLU A 1 -10.40 19.27 16.17
N VAL A 2 -10.24 19.48 14.83
CA VAL A 2 -10.19 18.37 13.86
C VAL A 2 -8.99 17.43 14.14
N ILE A 3 -7.80 17.97 14.29
CA ILE A 3 -6.59 17.18 14.59
C ILE A 3 -6.75 16.42 15.92
N GLU A 4 -7.29 17.07 16.95
CA GLU A 4 -7.55 16.43 18.25
C GLU A 4 -8.52 15.25 18.11
N PHE A 5 -9.59 15.42 17.34
CA PHE A 5 -10.54 14.35 17.06
C PHE A 5 -9.88 13.16 16.36
N LEU A 6 -9.11 13.42 15.30
CA LEU A 6 -8.41 12.37 14.53
C LEU A 6 -7.36 11.63 15.37
N LEU A 7 -6.56 12.37 16.16
CA LEU A 7 -5.57 11.77 17.04
C LEU A 7 -6.22 10.99 18.20
N SER A 8 -7.32 11.49 18.76
CA SER A 8 -8.10 10.77 19.77
C SER A 8 -8.67 9.46 19.21
N ASN A 9 -9.10 9.45 17.96
CA ASN A 9 -9.57 8.24 17.28
C ASN A 9 -8.44 7.21 17.13
N VAL A 10 -7.26 7.62 16.68
CA VAL A 10 -6.07 6.73 16.61
C VAL A 10 -5.76 6.13 17.99
N ARG A 11 -5.73 6.96 19.02
CA ARG A 11 -5.46 6.53 20.38
C ARG A 11 -6.50 5.53 20.88
N TRP A 12 -7.78 5.81 20.64
CA TRP A 12 -8.90 4.97 21.07
C TRP A 12 -8.83 3.57 20.49
N TRP A 13 -8.52 3.42 19.20
CA TRP A 13 -8.34 2.10 18.59
C TRP A 13 -7.15 1.31 19.16
N LEU A 14 -6.06 1.99 19.51
CA LEU A 14 -4.90 1.36 20.11
C LEU A 14 -5.15 0.91 21.56
N GLU A 15 -5.78 1.77 22.38
CA GLU A 15 -5.97 1.53 23.81
C GLU A 15 -7.16 0.62 24.09
N GLU A 16 -8.33 0.90 23.49
CA GLU A 16 -9.57 0.17 23.78
C GLU A 16 -9.66 -1.15 23.00
N PHE A 17 -9.35 -1.12 21.71
CA PHE A 17 -9.43 -2.31 20.84
C PHE A 17 -8.09 -3.03 20.67
N ARG A 18 -7.01 -2.48 21.22
CA ARG A 18 -5.67 -3.07 21.21
C ARG A 18 -5.13 -3.40 19.82
N PHE A 19 -5.46 -2.59 18.84
CA PHE A 19 -4.94 -2.75 17.48
C PHE A 19 -3.40 -2.72 17.48
N ASP A 20 -2.80 -3.48 16.57
CA ASP A 20 -1.35 -3.56 16.40
C ASP A 20 -0.80 -2.56 15.38
N GLY A 21 -1.67 -1.76 14.78
CA GLY A 21 -1.30 -0.73 13.83
C GLY A 21 -2.43 -0.30 12.92
N PHE A 22 -2.07 0.50 11.92
CA PHE A 22 -3.00 1.08 10.95
C PHE A 22 -2.45 1.08 9.54
N ARG A 23 -3.32 0.91 8.56
CA ARG A 23 -3.11 1.36 7.21
C ARG A 23 -3.75 2.75 7.06
N PHE A 24 -2.99 3.70 6.59
CA PHE A 24 -3.48 5.03 6.22
C PHE A 24 -3.80 5.02 4.72
N ASP A 25 -5.06 5.22 4.42
CA ASP A 25 -5.61 5.22 3.08
C ASP A 25 -5.35 6.56 2.38
N GLY A 26 -5.05 6.54 1.08
CA GLY A 26 -4.97 7.73 0.26
C GLY A 26 -3.94 8.78 0.69
N VAL A 27 -2.79 8.38 1.23
CA VAL A 27 -1.78 9.31 1.77
C VAL A 27 -1.30 10.32 0.72
N THR A 28 -1.13 9.92 -0.54
CA THR A 28 -0.83 10.85 -1.64
C THR A 28 -1.87 11.96 -1.75
N SER A 29 -3.16 11.60 -1.65
CA SER A 29 -4.26 12.56 -1.75
C SER A 29 -4.34 13.51 -0.54
N MET A 30 -3.78 13.10 0.61
CA MET A 30 -3.64 13.96 1.78
C MET A 30 -2.46 14.91 1.65
N LEU A 31 -1.31 14.40 1.21
CA LEU A 31 -0.05 15.16 1.17
C LEU A 31 -0.01 16.27 0.12
N TYR A 32 -0.83 16.17 -0.95
CA TYR A 32 -0.72 17.08 -2.08
C TYR A 32 -2.06 17.68 -2.48
N PHE A 33 -2.12 19.00 -2.67
CA PHE A 33 -3.32 19.71 -3.12
C PHE A 33 -3.84 19.22 -4.48
N HIS A 34 -2.95 18.78 -5.39
CA HIS A 34 -3.32 18.14 -6.65
C HIS A 34 -3.72 16.66 -6.51
N ARG A 35 -3.70 16.09 -5.29
CA ARG A 35 -4.15 14.72 -4.95
C ARG A 35 -3.50 13.60 -5.78
N GLY A 36 -2.29 13.81 -6.27
CA GLY A 36 -1.58 12.85 -7.12
C GLY A 36 -1.90 12.94 -8.61
N HIS A 37 -2.71 13.92 -9.05
CA HIS A 37 -3.02 14.11 -10.48
C HIS A 37 -1.89 14.73 -11.29
N GLU A 38 -0.89 15.31 -10.64
CA GLU A 38 0.30 15.85 -11.30
C GLU A 38 1.48 14.88 -11.18
N PRO A 39 2.37 14.81 -12.18
CA PRO A 39 3.52 13.93 -12.16
C PRO A 39 4.58 14.40 -11.15
N PHE A 40 5.25 13.46 -10.52
CA PHE A 40 6.39 13.70 -9.63
C PHE A 40 7.70 13.54 -10.40
N GLY A 41 8.04 14.55 -11.19
CA GLY A 41 9.20 14.52 -12.10
C GLY A 41 10.56 14.82 -11.44
N ASP A 42 10.56 15.56 -10.33
CA ASP A 42 11.76 15.94 -9.60
C ASP A 42 11.51 16.08 -8.10
N LEU A 43 12.56 16.42 -7.34
CA LEU A 43 12.43 16.61 -5.89
C LEU A 43 11.54 17.79 -5.51
N GLY A 44 11.46 18.83 -6.35
CA GLY A 44 10.60 19.98 -6.12
C GLY A 44 9.12 19.61 -6.13
N ALA A 45 8.74 18.63 -6.94
CA ALA A 45 7.36 18.11 -6.98
C ALA A 45 6.95 17.46 -5.65
N TYR A 46 7.89 16.88 -4.91
CA TYR A 46 7.60 16.27 -3.61
C TYR A 46 7.56 17.26 -2.45
N PHE A 47 8.30 18.38 -2.53
CA PHE A 47 8.50 19.28 -1.40
C PHE A 47 8.16 20.74 -1.72
N GLY A 48 7.53 20.98 -2.87
CA GLY A 48 7.16 22.33 -3.33
C GLY A 48 5.84 22.83 -2.76
N SER A 49 5.29 23.85 -3.41
CA SER A 49 4.06 24.54 -2.98
C SER A 49 2.79 23.71 -3.09
N SER A 50 2.83 22.55 -3.74
CA SER A 50 1.71 21.62 -3.83
C SER A 50 1.51 20.77 -2.55
N VAL A 51 2.46 20.81 -1.63
CA VAL A 51 2.40 20.03 -0.38
C VAL A 51 1.44 20.68 0.60
N ASP A 52 0.52 19.92 1.15
CA ASP A 52 -0.33 20.31 2.27
C ASP A 52 0.41 20.10 3.59
N LEU A 53 0.94 21.18 4.15
CA LEU A 53 1.71 21.16 5.39
C LEU A 53 0.85 20.79 6.61
N ASP A 54 -0.45 21.06 6.59
CA ASP A 54 -1.35 20.65 7.68
C ASP A 54 -1.53 19.13 7.68
N ALA A 55 -1.65 18.53 6.50
CA ALA A 55 -1.68 17.08 6.36
C ALA A 55 -0.36 16.42 6.77
N VAL A 56 0.79 17.01 6.38
CA VAL A 56 2.11 16.56 6.84
C VAL A 56 2.18 16.59 8.38
N ALA A 57 1.80 17.70 9.00
CA ALA A 57 1.81 17.82 10.47
C ALA A 57 0.89 16.79 11.14
N TYR A 58 -0.31 16.57 10.60
CA TYR A 58 -1.22 15.54 11.12
C TYR A 58 -0.60 14.14 11.02
N LEU A 59 -0.03 13.77 9.88
CA LEU A 59 0.56 12.44 9.69
C LEU A 59 1.76 12.21 10.61
N GLN A 60 2.63 13.22 10.79
CA GLN A 60 3.76 13.16 11.73
C GLN A 60 3.29 13.04 13.18
N LEU A 61 2.23 13.75 13.56
CA LEU A 61 1.63 13.63 14.89
C LEU A 61 1.00 12.25 15.11
N ALA A 62 0.27 11.73 14.11
CA ALA A 62 -0.36 10.43 14.18
C ALA A 62 0.67 9.29 14.31
N THR A 63 1.69 9.27 13.47
CA THR A 63 2.77 8.26 13.51
C THR A 63 3.55 8.32 14.83
N THR A 64 3.84 9.54 15.33
CA THR A 64 4.47 9.75 16.64
C THR A 64 3.58 9.25 17.79
N LEU A 65 2.28 9.57 17.74
CA LEU A 65 1.31 9.12 18.74
C LEU A 65 1.22 7.59 18.79
N ILE A 66 1.13 6.94 17.63
CA ILE A 66 1.10 5.48 17.51
C ILE A 66 2.29 4.85 18.25
N GLN A 67 3.51 5.32 17.96
CA GLN A 67 4.71 4.79 18.60
C GLN A 67 4.81 5.09 20.09
N ARG A 68 4.25 6.21 20.56
CA ARG A 68 4.23 6.55 22.00
C ARG A 68 3.20 5.75 22.78
N VAL A 69 2.02 5.53 22.20
CA VAL A 69 0.94 4.76 22.86
C VAL A 69 1.25 3.28 22.83
N LYS A 70 1.72 2.78 21.70
CA LYS A 70 2.05 1.36 21.53
C LYS A 70 3.38 1.19 20.79
N PRO A 71 4.51 1.16 21.52
CA PRO A 71 5.81 0.91 20.89
C PRO A 71 5.82 -0.37 20.07
N GLY A 72 6.27 -0.27 18.81
CA GLY A 72 6.28 -1.37 17.85
C GLY A 72 4.99 -1.56 17.06
N ALA A 73 3.96 -0.75 17.29
CA ALA A 73 2.78 -0.73 16.42
C ALA A 73 3.15 -0.29 15.00
N ILE A 74 2.48 -0.85 14.01
CA ILE A 74 2.79 -0.65 12.59
C ILE A 74 1.93 0.48 12.01
N ALA A 75 2.56 1.47 11.39
CA ALA A 75 1.88 2.49 10.58
C ALA A 75 2.28 2.31 9.12
N ILE A 76 1.32 1.93 8.28
CA ILE A 76 1.54 1.64 6.85
C ILE A 76 0.88 2.75 6.03
N ALA A 77 1.64 3.38 5.13
CA ALA A 77 1.09 4.35 4.19
C ALA A 77 0.68 3.69 2.88
N GLU A 78 -0.54 3.92 2.44
CA GLU A 78 -0.89 3.76 1.04
C GLU A 78 -0.51 5.03 0.30
N ASP A 79 0.56 4.95 -0.48
CA ASP A 79 1.11 6.10 -1.19
C ASP A 79 1.55 5.74 -2.60
N MET A 80 1.03 6.47 -3.59
CA MET A 80 1.36 6.31 -5.01
C MET A 80 2.47 7.28 -5.46
N SER A 81 2.73 8.34 -4.69
CA SER A 81 3.68 9.40 -5.11
C SER A 81 5.12 8.94 -5.14
N GLY A 82 5.47 7.98 -4.30
CA GLY A 82 6.86 7.60 -4.09
C GLY A 82 7.65 8.64 -3.29
N MET A 83 6.98 9.47 -2.45
CA MET A 83 7.61 10.52 -1.65
C MET A 83 8.84 10.01 -0.90
N PRO A 84 10.02 10.63 -1.07
CA PRO A 84 11.20 10.33 -0.28
C PRO A 84 11.00 10.73 1.19
N GLY A 85 11.45 9.88 2.13
CA GLY A 85 11.35 10.15 3.55
C GLY A 85 10.01 9.81 4.18
N LEU A 86 9.06 9.25 3.43
CA LEU A 86 7.76 8.85 3.97
C LEU A 86 7.91 7.87 5.15
N CYS A 87 8.83 6.92 5.04
CA CYS A 87 9.12 5.92 6.09
C CYS A 87 10.39 6.25 6.91
N ARG A 88 10.86 7.49 6.87
CA ARG A 88 11.95 7.94 7.76
C ARG A 88 11.38 8.50 9.05
N PRO A 89 12.13 8.41 10.17
CA PRO A 89 11.74 9.04 11.43
C PRO A 89 11.45 10.53 11.31
N VAL A 90 10.53 11.03 12.14
CA VAL A 90 10.12 12.45 12.14
C VAL A 90 11.28 13.37 12.52
N ASP A 91 12.14 12.95 13.44
CA ASP A 91 13.34 13.68 13.86
C ASP A 91 14.44 13.73 12.77
N GLU A 92 14.35 12.87 11.77
CA GLU A 92 15.20 12.93 10.56
C GLU A 92 14.52 13.69 9.40
N GLY A 93 13.40 14.35 9.66
CA GLY A 93 12.64 15.09 8.65
C GLY A 93 11.65 14.24 7.83
N GLY A 94 11.41 13.00 8.24
CA GLY A 94 10.44 12.10 7.60
C GLY A 94 9.01 12.27 8.12
N ILE A 95 8.10 11.45 7.60
CA ILE A 95 6.70 11.41 8.04
C ILE A 95 6.49 10.41 9.19
N GLY A 96 7.38 9.45 9.35
CA GLY A 96 7.36 8.51 10.46
C GLY A 96 6.56 7.22 10.24
N PHE A 97 6.14 6.93 9.01
CA PHE A 97 5.54 5.62 8.73
C PHE A 97 6.57 4.49 8.90
N SER A 98 6.13 3.35 9.40
CA SER A 98 7.00 2.17 9.51
C SER A 98 7.19 1.49 8.14
N HIS A 99 6.15 1.52 7.29
CA HIS A 99 6.15 0.91 5.97
C HIS A 99 5.29 1.71 5.00
N ARG A 100 5.49 1.49 3.71
CA ARG A 100 4.58 1.90 2.64
C ARG A 100 4.11 0.69 1.84
N LEU A 101 2.93 0.76 1.22
CA LEU A 101 2.49 -0.26 0.27
C LEU A 101 3.31 -0.15 -1.02
N ALA A 102 3.74 -1.28 -1.55
CA ALA A 102 4.46 -1.35 -2.81
C ALA A 102 3.47 -1.37 -3.99
N MET A 103 2.85 -0.23 -4.28
CA MET A 103 1.72 -0.07 -5.22
C MET A 103 2.00 -0.59 -6.65
N GLY A 104 3.25 -0.59 -7.11
CA GLY A 104 3.61 -1.12 -8.43
C GLY A 104 3.67 -2.65 -8.51
N ILE A 105 3.66 -3.37 -7.40
CA ILE A 105 3.75 -4.83 -7.38
C ILE A 105 2.44 -5.49 -7.84
N PRO A 106 1.25 -5.12 -7.33
CA PRO A 106 -0.01 -5.66 -7.86
C PRO A 106 -0.21 -5.40 -9.36
N ASP A 107 0.13 -4.20 -9.82
CA ASP A 107 0.05 -3.88 -11.25
C ASP A 107 0.97 -4.77 -12.10
N TYR A 108 2.16 -5.04 -11.60
CA TYR A 108 3.09 -5.96 -12.25
C TYR A 108 2.52 -7.38 -12.33
N TRP A 109 1.95 -7.91 -11.24
CA TRP A 109 1.35 -9.24 -11.23
C TRP A 109 0.17 -9.35 -12.18
N ILE A 110 -0.74 -8.37 -12.17
CA ILE A 110 -1.87 -8.33 -13.08
C ILE A 110 -1.40 -8.32 -14.54
N LYS A 111 -0.44 -7.47 -14.85
CA LYS A 111 0.12 -7.38 -16.21
C LYS A 111 0.81 -8.66 -16.63
N LEU A 112 1.60 -9.28 -15.75
CA LEU A 112 2.29 -10.53 -16.01
C LEU A 112 1.30 -11.65 -16.34
N LEU A 113 0.28 -11.84 -15.50
CA LEU A 113 -0.73 -12.88 -15.66
C LEU A 113 -1.68 -12.64 -16.84
N LYS A 114 -1.89 -11.38 -17.21
CA LYS A 114 -2.78 -11.01 -18.32
C LYS A 114 -2.12 -11.09 -19.70
N GLU A 115 -0.84 -10.71 -19.79
CA GLU A 115 -0.18 -10.45 -21.04
C GLU A 115 0.92 -11.46 -21.39
N LYS A 116 1.38 -12.27 -20.43
CA LYS A 116 2.52 -13.15 -20.59
C LYS A 116 2.14 -14.63 -20.39
N LYS A 117 2.72 -15.51 -21.22
CA LYS A 117 2.74 -16.94 -20.96
C LYS A 117 3.83 -17.27 -19.95
N ASP A 118 3.72 -18.41 -19.28
CA ASP A 118 4.65 -18.83 -18.24
C ASP A 118 6.11 -18.89 -18.73
N GLU A 119 6.33 -19.30 -19.98
CA GLU A 119 7.65 -19.38 -20.60
C GLU A 119 8.28 -18.00 -20.86
N GLU A 120 7.48 -16.95 -20.87
CA GLU A 120 7.92 -15.56 -21.11
C GLU A 120 8.23 -14.80 -19.81
N TRP A 121 8.07 -15.46 -18.64
CA TRP A 121 8.32 -14.82 -17.36
C TRP A 121 9.81 -14.63 -17.11
N SER A 122 10.19 -13.40 -16.84
CA SER A 122 11.56 -13.05 -16.47
C SER A 122 11.74 -13.06 -14.96
N MET A 123 12.51 -14.00 -14.45
CA MET A 123 12.86 -14.05 -13.02
C MET A 123 13.64 -12.81 -12.58
N GLY A 124 14.42 -12.22 -13.47
CA GLY A 124 15.14 -10.97 -13.20
C GLY A 124 14.20 -9.77 -13.00
N ASP A 125 13.17 -9.63 -13.85
CA ASP A 125 12.16 -8.56 -13.72
C ASP A 125 11.31 -8.76 -12.48
N MET A 126 10.95 -10.01 -12.16
CA MET A 126 10.22 -10.33 -10.94
C MET A 126 11.03 -9.94 -9.70
N TRP A 127 12.29 -10.37 -9.65
CA TRP A 127 13.20 -10.01 -8.55
C TRP A 127 13.34 -8.51 -8.41
N TYR A 128 13.60 -7.79 -9.51
CA TYR A 128 13.73 -6.34 -9.50
C TYR A 128 12.45 -5.67 -8.98
N THR A 129 11.30 -6.06 -9.50
CA THR A 129 10.01 -5.46 -9.09
C THR A 129 9.71 -5.69 -7.61
N LEU A 130 9.93 -6.92 -7.13
CA LEU A 130 9.67 -7.27 -5.73
C LEU A 130 10.64 -6.62 -4.74
N THR A 131 11.86 -6.30 -5.18
CA THR A 131 12.90 -5.77 -4.29
C THR A 131 13.20 -4.29 -4.49
N ASN A 132 12.67 -3.67 -5.55
CA ASN A 132 12.89 -2.26 -5.85
C ASN A 132 12.19 -1.38 -4.82
N ARG A 133 12.97 -0.76 -3.95
CA ARG A 133 12.51 0.17 -2.91
C ARG A 133 13.56 1.23 -2.63
N ARG A 134 13.12 2.33 -2.02
CA ARG A 134 14.06 3.34 -1.54
C ARG A 134 14.91 2.78 -0.41
N TYR A 135 16.18 3.16 -0.38
CA TYR A 135 17.08 2.77 0.69
C TYR A 135 16.58 3.25 2.05
N GLY A 136 16.51 2.31 3.01
CA GLY A 136 16.07 2.61 4.37
C GLY A 136 14.57 2.88 4.52
N GLU A 137 13.77 2.67 3.46
CA GLU A 137 12.31 2.79 3.52
C GLU A 137 11.63 1.44 3.24
N PRO A 138 11.18 0.72 4.28
CA PRO A 138 10.54 -0.57 4.12
C PRO A 138 9.22 -0.47 3.35
N HIS A 139 8.92 -1.51 2.57
CA HIS A 139 7.63 -1.62 1.91
C HIS A 139 6.94 -2.97 2.23
N VAL A 140 5.63 -2.98 2.10
CA VAL A 140 4.80 -4.19 2.12
C VAL A 140 4.54 -4.60 0.68
N ALA A 141 5.09 -5.74 0.26
CA ALA A 141 4.81 -6.35 -1.03
C ALA A 141 3.50 -7.15 -0.95
N TYR A 142 2.67 -7.05 -1.98
CA TYR A 142 1.40 -7.78 -2.07
C TYR A 142 1.04 -8.02 -3.53
N CYS A 143 0.25 -9.06 -3.80
CA CYS A 143 -0.17 -9.40 -5.16
C CYS A 143 -1.43 -8.67 -5.58
N GLU A 144 -2.39 -8.53 -4.67
CA GLU A 144 -3.64 -7.80 -4.89
C GLU A 144 -4.19 -7.24 -3.57
N SER A 145 -5.05 -6.25 -3.69
CA SER A 145 -5.92 -5.73 -2.64
C SER A 145 -7.35 -5.60 -3.19
N HIS A 146 -8.26 -5.09 -2.36
CA HIS A 146 -9.62 -4.79 -2.79
C HIS A 146 -9.67 -3.79 -3.97
N ASP A 147 -8.68 -2.89 -4.09
CA ASP A 147 -8.65 -1.85 -5.12
C ASP A 147 -8.50 -2.43 -6.53
N GLN A 148 -7.62 -3.41 -6.73
CA GLN A 148 -7.41 -4.01 -8.05
C GLN A 148 -8.67 -4.72 -8.56
N ALA A 149 -9.45 -5.34 -7.68
CA ALA A 149 -10.69 -6.00 -8.06
C ALA A 149 -11.84 -5.01 -8.33
N LEU A 150 -11.86 -3.86 -7.65
CA LEU A 150 -12.94 -2.87 -7.74
C LEU A 150 -12.80 -1.92 -8.93
N VAL A 151 -11.57 -1.59 -9.34
CA VAL A 151 -11.30 -0.58 -10.39
C VAL A 151 -11.34 -1.17 -11.80
N GLY A 152 -12.21 -2.13 -12.04
CA GLY A 152 -12.50 -2.62 -13.38
C GLY A 152 -11.75 -3.86 -13.83
N ASP A 153 -11.22 -4.61 -12.88
CA ASP A 153 -10.55 -5.86 -13.17
C ASP A 153 -11.09 -7.02 -12.30
N LYS A 154 -10.54 -8.20 -12.47
CA LYS A 154 -10.85 -9.40 -11.71
C LYS A 154 -9.81 -9.58 -10.60
N THR A 155 -10.17 -10.28 -9.52
CA THR A 155 -9.17 -10.80 -8.60
C THR A 155 -8.17 -11.71 -9.33
N LEU A 156 -6.97 -11.88 -8.79
CA LEU A 156 -5.97 -12.77 -9.39
C LEU A 156 -6.49 -14.21 -9.53
N ALA A 157 -7.21 -14.71 -8.52
CA ALA A 157 -7.83 -16.02 -8.57
C ALA A 157 -8.81 -16.15 -9.75
N PHE A 158 -9.71 -15.18 -9.94
CA PHE A 158 -10.65 -15.20 -11.05
C PHE A 158 -9.98 -14.99 -12.41
N ARG A 159 -8.85 -14.31 -12.43
CA ARG A 159 -8.05 -14.16 -13.64
C ARG A 159 -7.41 -15.49 -14.06
N LEU A 160 -6.89 -16.26 -13.10
CA LEU A 160 -6.31 -17.58 -13.35
C LEU A 160 -7.37 -18.64 -13.70
N MET A 161 -8.56 -18.55 -13.10
CA MET A 161 -9.65 -19.46 -13.36
C MET A 161 -10.41 -19.16 -14.66
N ASP A 162 -10.47 -17.89 -15.05
CA ASP A 162 -11.25 -17.37 -16.17
C ASP A 162 -12.68 -17.93 -16.20
N ALA A 163 -13.08 -18.59 -17.30
CA ALA A 163 -14.43 -19.12 -17.43
C ALA A 163 -14.78 -20.20 -16.38
N GLU A 164 -13.80 -20.91 -15.85
CA GLU A 164 -14.00 -21.94 -14.84
C GLU A 164 -14.57 -21.40 -13.52
N MET A 165 -14.40 -20.10 -13.23
CA MET A 165 -14.96 -19.46 -12.04
C MET A 165 -16.48 -19.58 -11.92
N TYR A 166 -17.21 -19.82 -13.03
CA TYR A 166 -18.67 -19.91 -13.04
C TYR A 166 -19.19 -21.29 -12.61
N TRP A 167 -18.39 -22.36 -12.71
CA TRP A 167 -18.85 -23.71 -12.43
C TRP A 167 -17.89 -24.59 -11.63
N LYS A 168 -16.65 -24.16 -11.40
CA LYS A 168 -15.66 -24.93 -10.63
C LYS A 168 -15.32 -24.35 -9.26
N MET A 169 -16.16 -23.44 -8.74
CA MET A 169 -15.96 -22.89 -7.39
C MET A 169 -16.62 -23.72 -6.29
N ALA A 170 -17.51 -24.65 -6.63
CA ALA A 170 -18.07 -25.56 -5.65
C ALA A 170 -17.01 -26.59 -5.21
N VAL A 171 -17.02 -26.95 -3.91
CA VAL A 171 -16.01 -27.83 -3.31
C VAL A 171 -15.87 -29.17 -4.02
N ASP A 172 -17.00 -29.71 -4.51
CA ASP A 172 -17.06 -30.96 -5.26
C ASP A 172 -16.65 -30.84 -6.74
N GLN A 173 -16.45 -29.62 -7.23
CA GLN A 173 -16.11 -29.33 -8.61
C GLN A 173 -14.66 -28.80 -8.79
N GLN A 174 -13.95 -28.61 -7.69
CA GLN A 174 -12.59 -28.06 -7.73
C GLN A 174 -11.60 -29.03 -8.37
N SER A 175 -10.82 -28.53 -9.33
CA SER A 175 -9.67 -29.25 -9.87
C SER A 175 -8.46 -29.13 -8.93
N LEU A 176 -7.51 -30.07 -9.04
CA LEU A 176 -6.27 -30.02 -8.25
C LEU A 176 -5.48 -28.72 -8.43
N SER A 177 -5.55 -28.09 -9.60
CA SER A 177 -4.89 -26.80 -9.85
C SER A 177 -5.51 -25.66 -9.03
N LEU A 178 -6.81 -25.71 -8.71
CA LEU A 178 -7.47 -24.70 -7.88
C LEU A 178 -7.19 -24.89 -6.39
N ILE A 179 -6.97 -26.12 -5.94
CA ILE A 179 -6.58 -26.41 -4.55
C ILE A 179 -5.21 -25.77 -4.23
N HIS A 180 -4.27 -25.77 -5.17
CA HIS A 180 -2.95 -25.16 -4.99
C HIS A 180 -2.93 -23.62 -5.04
N ILE A 181 -4.01 -22.99 -5.49
CA ILE A 181 -4.14 -21.51 -5.48
C ILE A 181 -4.64 -21.02 -4.11
N SER A 182 -5.28 -21.88 -3.34
CA SER A 182 -5.90 -21.53 -2.04
C SER A 182 -5.05 -21.86 -0.81
N GLU A 183 -3.90 -22.50 -0.98
CA GLU A 183 -2.88 -22.75 0.04
C GLU A 183 -1.73 -21.74 -0.07
#